data_2e860458e37812462702c2d0d67a291d
#
_entry.id   2e860458e37812462702c2d0d67a291d
#
_cell.length_a   1.000
_cell.length_b   1.000
_cell.length_c   1.000
_cell.angle_alpha   90.00
_cell.angle_beta   90.00
_cell.angle_gamma   90.00
#
_symmetry.space_group_name_H-M   'P 1'
#
loop_
_entity.id
_entity.type
_entity.pdbx_description
1 polymer ?
#
loop_
_entity_poly.entity_id
_entity_poly.type
_entity_poly.pdbx_seq_one_letter_code
_entity_poly.pdbx_strand_id
1 'polypeptide(L)'
;RPMTYRYVDNVIKPQYVIEKLYEITGGDAIITTEVGQNQMWAAQFFKYDKPRTFLSSGGLGTMGYGFPAAIGAQVANPDRVVIDVAGDGSIQMNIQELATTIAYNLPVKVAILNNGYLGMVRQWQELFYKERYSYSNLSNFPDFVKVAEAYGAVGLRATKPSEVEDVIREALRVKRPVFMDFLIDWKEKVYPMVPAGAPIDQMMFEEEPKKEDKKLKAVK
;
A
#
# COMPACT_ATOMS: atom_id res chain seq x y z
N ARG A 1 4.66 -22.13 4.78
CA ARG A 1 5.86 -21.27 4.66
C ARG A 1 5.48 -19.89 5.19
N PRO A 2 6.22 -19.30 6.14
CA PRO A 2 5.92 -17.94 6.60
C PRO A 2 6.09 -16.94 5.46
N MET A 3 5.24 -15.92 5.43
CA MET A 3 5.39 -14.79 4.52
C MET A 3 6.60 -13.97 4.96
N THR A 4 7.55 -13.76 4.06
CA THR A 4 8.78 -13.02 4.31
C THR A 4 9.11 -12.16 3.09
N TYR A 5 9.86 -11.11 3.31
CA TYR A 5 10.41 -10.28 2.24
C TYR A 5 11.91 -10.08 2.46
N ARG A 6 12.61 -9.68 1.41
CA ARG A 6 14.04 -9.41 1.48
C ARG A 6 14.28 -7.94 1.76
N TYR A 7 14.95 -7.65 2.87
CA TYR A 7 15.42 -6.30 3.16
C TYR A 7 16.48 -5.87 2.11
N VAL A 8 16.41 -4.62 1.68
CA VAL A 8 17.38 -3.99 0.78
C VAL A 8 17.74 -2.63 1.36
N ASP A 9 19.03 -2.36 1.50
CA ASP A 9 19.52 -1.10 2.05
C ASP A 9 19.00 0.11 1.25
N ASN A 10 18.59 1.15 1.98
CA ASN A 10 18.09 2.41 1.43
C ASN A 10 16.83 2.32 0.55
N VAL A 11 16.14 1.18 0.54
CA VAL A 11 14.89 0.99 -0.22
C VAL A 11 13.75 0.64 0.74
N ILE A 12 12.68 1.43 0.71
CA ILE A 12 11.50 1.14 1.52
C ILE A 12 10.76 -0.05 0.91
N LYS A 13 10.65 -1.13 1.67
CA LYS A 13 9.78 -2.26 1.32
C LYS A 13 8.36 -2.00 1.79
N PRO A 14 7.32 -2.24 0.96
CA PRO A 14 5.94 -2.00 1.36
C PRO A 14 5.54 -2.81 2.59
N GLN A 15 6.03 -4.04 2.72
CA GLN A 15 5.80 -4.89 3.88
C GLN A 15 6.32 -4.24 5.16
N TYR A 16 7.50 -3.62 5.11
CA TYR A 16 8.10 -2.92 6.25
C TYR A 16 7.20 -1.77 6.73
N VAL A 17 6.62 -1.00 5.80
CA VAL A 17 5.68 0.07 6.17
C VAL A 17 4.48 -0.51 6.93
N ILE A 18 3.89 -1.61 6.42
CA ILE A 18 2.73 -2.25 7.05
C ILE A 18 3.07 -2.80 8.44
N GLU A 19 4.22 -3.45 8.58
CA GLU A 19 4.68 -3.94 9.90
C GLU A 19 4.87 -2.79 10.88
N LYS A 20 5.45 -1.66 10.45
CA LYS A 20 5.62 -0.48 11.31
C LYS A 20 4.29 0.20 11.66
N LEU A 21 3.32 0.22 10.77
CA LEU A 21 1.96 0.66 11.11
C LEU A 21 1.36 -0.21 12.22
N TYR A 22 1.50 -1.55 12.12
CA TYR A 22 1.04 -2.45 13.17
C TYR A 22 1.78 -2.22 14.49
N GLU A 23 3.10 -2.22 14.48
CA GLU A 23 3.94 -2.07 15.67
C GLU A 23 3.65 -0.76 16.43
N ILE A 24 3.60 0.36 15.71
CA ILE A 24 3.46 1.70 16.31
C ILE A 24 2.02 1.92 16.84
N THR A 25 1.02 1.34 16.19
CA THR A 25 -0.37 1.40 16.66
C THR A 25 -0.72 0.33 17.70
N GLY A 26 0.21 -0.60 17.96
CA GLY A 26 -0.06 -1.77 18.80
C GLY A 26 -1.18 -2.66 18.26
N GLY A 27 -1.40 -2.65 16.94
CA GLY A 27 -2.49 -3.37 16.29
C GLY A 27 -3.89 -2.80 16.54
N ASP A 28 -4.00 -1.65 17.21
CA ASP A 28 -5.28 -1.03 17.59
C ASP A 28 -5.74 0.08 16.61
N ALA A 29 -5.46 -0.07 15.35
CA ALA A 29 -6.00 0.79 14.31
C ALA A 29 -7.13 0.10 13.53
N ILE A 30 -8.05 0.89 12.97
CA ILE A 30 -8.94 0.45 11.92
C ILE A 30 -8.21 0.69 10.61
N ILE A 31 -7.97 -0.38 9.85
CA ILE A 31 -7.32 -0.31 8.54
C ILE A 31 -8.38 -0.39 7.46
N THR A 32 -8.41 0.62 6.61
CA THR A 32 -9.09 0.53 5.32
C THR A 32 -8.06 0.33 4.22
N THR A 33 -8.45 -0.20 3.08
CA THR A 33 -7.53 -0.33 1.97
C THR A 33 -8.14 0.17 0.68
N GLU A 34 -7.35 0.85 -0.08
CA GLU A 34 -7.52 0.96 -1.52
C GLU A 34 -7.25 -0.40 -2.18
N VAL A 35 -7.35 -0.48 -3.51
CA VAL A 35 -7.21 -1.73 -4.24
C VAL A 35 -5.93 -1.78 -5.06
N GLY A 36 -5.22 -2.90 -4.95
CA GLY A 36 -3.95 -3.16 -5.63
C GLY A 36 -2.99 -3.98 -4.77
N GLN A 37 -1.71 -3.86 -5.04
CA GLN A 37 -0.66 -4.49 -4.22
C GLN A 37 -0.73 -4.04 -2.76
N ASN A 38 -1.01 -2.77 -2.52
CA ASN A 38 -1.21 -2.18 -1.19
C ASN A 38 -2.24 -2.95 -0.35
N GLN A 39 -3.39 -3.31 -0.94
CA GLN A 39 -4.44 -4.11 -0.32
C GLN A 39 -3.93 -5.47 0.15
N MET A 40 -3.19 -6.14 -0.71
CA MET A 40 -2.67 -7.48 -0.45
C MET A 40 -1.58 -7.44 0.63
N TRP A 41 -0.64 -6.47 0.57
CA TRP A 41 0.36 -6.31 1.62
C TRP A 41 -0.26 -5.95 2.97
N ALA A 42 -1.29 -5.09 2.99
CA ALA A 42 -2.03 -4.80 4.22
C ALA A 42 -2.67 -6.07 4.80
N ALA A 43 -3.31 -6.90 3.96
CA ALA A 43 -3.90 -8.16 4.41
C ALA A 43 -2.88 -9.20 4.89
N GLN A 44 -1.65 -9.18 4.32
CA GLN A 44 -0.62 -10.17 4.62
C GLN A 44 0.23 -9.82 5.84
N PHE A 45 0.54 -8.54 6.06
CA PHE A 45 1.56 -8.10 7.02
C PHE A 45 1.02 -7.30 8.20
N PHE A 46 -0.18 -6.74 8.13
CA PHE A 46 -0.85 -6.20 9.33
C PHE A 46 -1.57 -7.33 10.05
N LYS A 47 -1.29 -7.50 11.35
CA LYS A 47 -1.92 -8.54 12.16
C LYS A 47 -3.25 -8.01 12.71
N TYR A 48 -4.35 -8.67 12.36
CA TYR A 48 -5.68 -8.25 12.75
C TYR A 48 -6.15 -9.06 13.97
N ASP A 49 -5.89 -8.51 15.15
CA ASP A 49 -6.21 -9.18 16.42
C ASP A 49 -7.66 -8.92 16.88
N LYS A 50 -8.34 -7.95 16.26
CA LYS A 50 -9.70 -7.52 16.63
C LYS A 50 -10.65 -7.65 15.42
N PRO A 51 -11.89 -8.13 15.62
CA PRO A 51 -12.87 -8.18 14.53
C PRO A 51 -13.28 -6.77 14.10
N ARG A 52 -13.69 -6.63 12.84
CA ARG A 52 -14.20 -5.38 12.25
C ARG A 52 -13.16 -4.25 12.23
N THR A 53 -11.88 -4.57 12.17
CA THR A 53 -10.78 -3.59 12.05
C THR A 53 -10.11 -3.60 10.69
N PHE A 54 -10.63 -4.39 9.74
CA PHE A 54 -10.16 -4.45 8.36
C PHE A 54 -11.34 -4.26 7.40
N LEU A 55 -11.33 -3.16 6.66
CA LEU A 55 -12.36 -2.80 5.68
C LEU A 55 -11.72 -2.72 4.29
N SER A 56 -12.15 -3.58 3.40
CA SER A 56 -11.53 -3.70 2.09
C SER A 56 -12.52 -4.15 1.03
N SER A 57 -12.39 -3.65 -0.20
CA SER A 57 -13.16 -4.13 -1.35
C SER A 57 -12.54 -5.43 -1.89
N GLY A 58 -12.59 -6.52 -1.09
CA GLY A 58 -11.96 -7.80 -1.42
C GLY A 58 -12.71 -8.62 -2.48
N GLY A 59 -13.98 -8.34 -2.72
CA GLY A 59 -14.80 -9.01 -3.73
C GLY A 59 -14.72 -8.34 -5.09
N LEU A 60 -15.24 -7.14 -5.20
CA LEU A 60 -15.26 -6.39 -6.47
C LEU A 60 -13.93 -5.74 -6.82
N GLY A 61 -13.08 -5.47 -5.84
CA GLY A 61 -11.80 -4.82 -6.08
C GLY A 61 -11.93 -3.39 -6.59
N THR A 62 -12.78 -2.59 -5.95
CA THR A 62 -13.08 -1.22 -6.38
C THR A 62 -11.99 -0.26 -5.93
N MET A 63 -11.16 0.22 -6.86
CA MET A 63 -10.24 1.33 -6.60
C MET A 63 -11.03 2.58 -6.19
N GLY A 64 -10.56 3.30 -5.15
CA GLY A 64 -11.28 4.44 -4.57
C GLY A 64 -12.23 4.08 -3.43
N TYR A 65 -12.27 2.83 -2.99
CA TYR A 65 -13.07 2.40 -1.83
C TYR A 65 -12.44 2.82 -0.50
N GLY A 66 -11.11 2.73 -0.37
CA GLY A 66 -10.41 2.78 0.92
C GLY A 66 -10.56 4.11 1.64
N PHE A 67 -10.31 5.21 0.95
CA PHE A 67 -10.36 6.54 1.57
C PHE A 67 -11.77 6.95 2.00
N PRO A 68 -12.84 6.84 1.19
CA PRO A 68 -14.22 7.06 1.68
C PRO A 68 -14.62 6.13 2.82
N ALA A 69 -14.19 4.86 2.80
CA ALA A 69 -14.42 3.93 3.90
C ALA A 69 -13.71 4.36 5.19
N ALA A 70 -12.48 4.92 5.09
CA ALA A 70 -11.77 5.48 6.23
C ALA A 70 -12.53 6.68 6.85
N ILE A 71 -13.10 7.53 6.01
CA ILE A 71 -13.95 8.65 6.46
C ILE A 71 -15.13 8.12 7.26
N GLY A 72 -15.86 7.16 6.71
CA GLY A 72 -17.01 6.53 7.40
C GLY A 72 -16.59 5.83 8.70
N ALA A 73 -15.46 5.12 8.69
CA ALA A 73 -14.94 4.47 9.89
C ALA A 73 -14.55 5.48 10.97
N GLN A 74 -13.96 6.63 10.60
CA GLN A 74 -13.56 7.68 11.52
C GLN A 74 -14.79 8.38 12.14
N VAL A 75 -15.83 8.63 11.35
CA VAL A 75 -17.09 9.18 11.86
C VAL A 75 -17.72 8.23 12.87
N ALA A 76 -17.73 6.93 12.59
CA ALA A 76 -18.29 5.93 13.48
C ALA A 76 -17.41 5.63 14.72
N ASN A 77 -16.12 5.97 14.68
CA ASN A 77 -15.14 5.70 15.74
C ASN A 77 -14.24 6.93 15.95
N PRO A 78 -14.76 8.03 16.52
CA PRO A 78 -14.05 9.31 16.60
C PRO A 78 -12.74 9.25 17.42
N ASP A 79 -12.66 8.35 18.40
CA ASP A 79 -11.54 8.22 19.32
C ASP A 79 -10.49 7.19 18.86
N ARG A 80 -10.73 6.51 17.75
CA ARG A 80 -9.83 5.49 17.24
C ARG A 80 -8.94 6.01 16.11
N VAL A 81 -7.77 5.43 15.98
CA VAL A 81 -6.90 5.63 14.82
C VAL A 81 -7.49 4.89 13.63
N VAL A 82 -7.73 5.63 12.53
CA VAL A 82 -8.15 5.05 11.25
C VAL A 82 -7.08 5.35 10.21
N ILE A 83 -6.62 4.32 9.53
CA ILE A 83 -5.56 4.41 8.51
C ILE A 83 -6.05 3.77 7.22
N ASP A 84 -6.07 4.53 6.14
CA ASP A 84 -6.24 4.00 4.80
C ASP A 84 -4.87 3.62 4.23
N VAL A 85 -4.71 2.36 3.80
CA VAL A 85 -3.51 1.88 3.09
C VAL A 85 -3.79 1.96 1.60
N ALA A 86 -3.21 2.95 0.95
CA ALA A 86 -3.47 3.30 -0.42
C ALA A 86 -2.28 3.00 -1.35
N GLY A 87 -2.57 2.86 -2.64
CA GLY A 87 -1.58 2.99 -3.70
C GLY A 87 -1.69 4.37 -4.35
N ASP A 88 -0.62 4.82 -4.99
CA ASP A 88 -0.55 6.10 -5.71
C ASP A 88 -1.60 6.22 -6.83
N GLY A 89 -1.95 5.12 -7.49
CA GLY A 89 -3.01 5.11 -8.50
C GLY A 89 -4.41 5.09 -7.90
N SER A 90 -4.64 4.28 -6.87
CA SER A 90 -5.98 4.07 -6.34
C SER A 90 -6.50 5.23 -5.49
N ILE A 91 -5.65 5.91 -4.71
CA ILE A 91 -6.05 7.07 -3.92
C ILE A 91 -6.63 8.20 -4.78
N GLN A 92 -6.20 8.31 -6.02
CA GLN A 92 -6.67 9.37 -6.92
C GLN A 92 -8.11 9.20 -7.38
N MET A 93 -8.67 8.00 -7.24
CA MET A 93 -10.06 7.74 -7.67
C MET A 93 -11.08 8.57 -6.87
N ASN A 94 -10.80 8.81 -5.59
CA ASN A 94 -11.66 9.59 -4.70
C ASN A 94 -10.87 10.58 -3.83
N ILE A 95 -9.75 11.11 -4.33
CA ILE A 95 -8.90 12.04 -3.58
C ILE A 95 -9.59 13.34 -3.20
N GLN A 96 -10.65 13.74 -3.95
CA GLN A 96 -11.47 14.90 -3.68
C GLN A 96 -12.20 14.82 -2.32
N GLU A 97 -12.33 13.63 -1.74
CA GLU A 97 -12.90 13.44 -0.39
C GLU A 97 -12.01 14.01 0.73
N LEU A 98 -10.78 14.46 0.40
CA LEU A 98 -10.01 15.32 1.31
C LEU A 98 -10.83 16.56 1.74
N ALA A 99 -11.65 17.12 0.85
CA ALA A 99 -12.52 18.23 1.19
C ALA A 99 -13.49 17.86 2.34
N THR A 100 -14.03 16.66 2.31
CA THR A 100 -14.91 16.13 3.36
C THR A 100 -14.15 15.99 4.69
N THR A 101 -12.93 15.44 4.66
CA THR A 101 -12.11 15.27 5.89
C THR A 101 -11.77 16.61 6.53
N ILE A 102 -11.46 17.62 5.72
CA ILE A 102 -11.15 18.97 6.20
C ILE A 102 -12.41 19.65 6.76
N ALA A 103 -13.53 19.61 6.02
CA ALA A 103 -14.77 20.24 6.43
C ALA A 103 -15.31 19.74 7.79
N TYR A 104 -15.11 18.45 8.07
CA TYR A 104 -15.58 17.80 9.30
C TYR A 104 -14.47 17.54 10.34
N ASN A 105 -13.25 18.02 10.12
CA ASN A 105 -12.09 17.83 11.00
C ASN A 105 -11.83 16.36 11.35
N LEU A 106 -11.92 15.46 10.37
CA LEU A 106 -11.74 14.02 10.57
C LEU A 106 -10.24 13.67 10.48
N PRO A 107 -9.62 13.20 11.55
CA PRO A 107 -8.15 12.99 11.60
C PRO A 107 -7.69 11.67 10.90
N VAL A 108 -8.29 11.34 9.79
CA VAL A 108 -7.93 10.13 8.99
C VAL A 108 -6.47 10.20 8.56
N LYS A 109 -5.79 9.07 8.60
CA LYS A 109 -4.43 8.89 8.10
C LYS A 109 -4.46 8.10 6.80
N VAL A 110 -3.73 8.53 5.80
CA VAL A 110 -3.59 7.83 4.53
C VAL A 110 -2.12 7.45 4.35
N ALA A 111 -1.83 6.16 4.31
CA ALA A 111 -0.50 5.61 4.06
C ALA A 111 -0.41 5.21 2.59
N ILE A 112 0.20 6.06 1.77
CA ILE A 112 0.34 5.85 0.33
C ILE A 112 1.61 5.04 0.09
N LEU A 113 1.46 3.79 -0.36
CA LEU A 113 2.54 2.94 -0.83
C LEU A 113 2.84 3.29 -2.29
N ASN A 114 3.62 4.36 -2.47
CA ASN A 114 3.87 4.98 -3.77
C ASN A 114 5.03 4.27 -4.48
N ASN A 115 4.68 3.46 -5.47
CA ASN A 115 5.66 2.78 -6.32
C ASN A 115 5.76 3.37 -7.74
N GLY A 116 5.00 4.41 -8.05
CA GLY A 116 4.95 5.01 -9.38
C GLY A 116 4.29 4.13 -10.45
N TYR A 117 3.46 3.16 -10.04
CA TYR A 117 2.81 2.22 -10.96
C TYR A 117 1.41 1.81 -10.51
N LEU A 118 0.58 1.43 -11.48
CA LEU A 118 -0.52 0.50 -11.23
C LEU A 118 0.10 -0.88 -10.95
N GLY A 119 0.48 -1.12 -9.69
CA GLY A 119 1.43 -2.16 -9.31
C GLY A 119 1.00 -3.58 -9.66
N MET A 120 -0.29 -3.95 -9.49
CA MET A 120 -0.77 -5.27 -9.90
C MET A 120 -0.77 -5.44 -11.42
N VAL A 121 -1.15 -4.41 -12.18
CA VAL A 121 -1.08 -4.43 -13.64
C VAL A 121 0.37 -4.63 -14.09
N ARG A 122 1.30 -3.87 -13.53
CA ARG A 122 2.74 -4.01 -13.80
C ARG A 122 3.24 -5.42 -13.48
N GLN A 123 2.89 -5.97 -12.32
CA GLN A 123 3.30 -7.31 -11.90
C GLN A 123 2.82 -8.37 -12.89
N TRP A 124 1.58 -8.28 -13.37
CA TRP A 124 1.06 -9.20 -14.38
C TRP A 124 1.76 -9.02 -15.73
N GLN A 125 2.01 -7.80 -16.17
CA GLN A 125 2.74 -7.51 -17.40
C GLN A 125 4.16 -8.10 -17.35
N GLU A 126 4.81 -8.02 -16.19
CA GLU A 126 6.13 -8.60 -15.97
C GLU A 126 6.11 -10.13 -16.01
N LEU A 127 5.23 -10.76 -15.23
CA LEU A 127 5.22 -12.21 -15.05
C LEU A 127 4.64 -12.97 -16.26
N PHE A 128 3.59 -12.44 -16.88
CA PHE A 128 2.81 -13.18 -17.87
C PHE A 128 2.85 -12.60 -19.29
N TYR A 129 3.26 -11.33 -19.45
CA TYR A 129 3.24 -10.64 -20.74
C TYR A 129 4.62 -10.22 -21.23
N LYS A 130 5.70 -10.91 -20.80
CA LYS A 130 7.09 -10.72 -21.26
C LYS A 130 7.58 -9.27 -21.07
N GLU A 131 7.26 -8.66 -19.94
CA GLU A 131 7.64 -7.28 -19.59
C GLU A 131 7.12 -6.22 -20.59
N ARG A 132 6.03 -6.54 -21.31
CA ARG A 132 5.39 -5.57 -22.20
C ARG A 132 4.52 -4.61 -21.41
N TYR A 133 5.16 -3.64 -20.79
CA TYR A 133 4.49 -2.62 -19.99
C TYR A 133 3.66 -1.68 -20.86
N SER A 134 2.40 -1.49 -20.50
CA SER A 134 1.47 -0.61 -21.22
C SER A 134 0.57 0.11 -20.23
N TYR A 135 0.64 1.42 -20.22
CA TYR A 135 -0.20 2.33 -19.41
C TYR A 135 -0.25 2.01 -17.90
N SER A 136 0.76 1.35 -17.35
CA SER A 136 0.87 1.04 -15.93
C SER A 136 1.84 1.95 -15.15
N ASN A 137 2.66 2.75 -15.86
CA ASN A 137 3.60 3.69 -15.25
C ASN A 137 2.88 5.00 -14.90
N LEU A 138 3.07 5.44 -13.65
CA LEU A 138 2.47 6.62 -13.05
C LEU A 138 3.53 7.63 -12.57
N SER A 139 4.76 7.54 -13.07
CA SER A 139 5.88 8.36 -12.59
C SER A 139 5.70 9.89 -12.77
N ASN A 140 4.73 10.30 -13.60
CA ASN A 140 4.38 11.71 -13.81
C ASN A 140 3.19 12.18 -12.97
N PHE A 141 2.81 11.42 -11.95
CA PHE A 141 1.67 11.73 -11.08
C PHE A 141 1.99 12.88 -10.11
N PRO A 142 0.94 13.47 -9.50
CA PRO A 142 1.12 14.62 -8.64
C PRO A 142 1.90 14.28 -7.38
N ASP A 143 2.52 15.29 -6.83
CA ASP A 143 3.14 15.23 -5.50
C ASP A 143 2.05 15.18 -4.43
N PHE A 144 1.89 14.02 -3.78
CA PHE A 144 0.83 13.80 -2.78
C PHE A 144 0.97 14.65 -1.53
N VAL A 145 2.19 15.05 -1.17
CA VAL A 145 2.43 16.00 -0.07
C VAL A 145 1.81 17.35 -0.42
N LYS A 146 2.11 17.87 -1.61
CA LYS A 146 1.54 19.15 -2.07
C LYS A 146 0.03 19.09 -2.26
N VAL A 147 -0.50 17.96 -2.73
CA VAL A 147 -1.95 17.75 -2.83
C VAL A 147 -2.59 17.83 -1.45
N ALA A 148 -2.06 17.12 -0.45
CA ALA A 148 -2.58 17.20 0.92
C ALA A 148 -2.57 18.62 1.45
N GLU A 149 -1.46 19.33 1.29
CA GLU A 149 -1.28 20.73 1.73
C GLU A 149 -2.25 21.68 1.03
N ALA A 150 -2.48 21.49 -0.27
CA ALA A 150 -3.42 22.32 -1.04
C ALA A 150 -4.86 22.21 -0.56
N TYR A 151 -5.25 21.06 -0.02
CA TYR A 151 -6.56 20.87 0.64
C TYR A 151 -6.57 21.35 2.12
N GLY A 152 -5.42 21.68 2.69
CA GLY A 152 -5.30 22.04 4.11
C GLY A 152 -5.05 20.84 5.03
N ALA A 153 -4.77 19.67 4.50
CA ALA A 153 -4.29 18.51 5.26
C ALA A 153 -2.77 18.63 5.53
N VAL A 154 -2.20 17.65 6.22
CA VAL A 154 -0.75 17.56 6.42
C VAL A 154 -0.17 16.52 5.46
N GLY A 155 0.88 16.88 4.74
CA GLY A 155 1.64 15.99 3.89
C GLY A 155 2.98 15.62 4.55
N LEU A 156 3.30 14.34 4.62
CA LEU A 156 4.58 13.81 5.11
C LEU A 156 5.14 12.86 4.08
N ARG A 157 6.47 12.73 3.99
CA ARG A 157 7.11 11.81 3.04
C ARG A 157 8.25 11.06 3.69
N ALA A 158 8.38 9.77 3.34
CA ALA A 158 9.56 8.97 3.59
C ALA A 158 10.14 8.45 2.26
N THR A 159 11.45 8.60 2.10
CA THR A 159 12.22 8.16 0.93
C THR A 159 13.21 7.05 1.28
N LYS A 160 13.45 6.84 2.57
CA LYS A 160 14.39 5.86 3.13
C LYS A 160 13.74 5.08 4.27
N PRO A 161 14.14 3.82 4.50
CA PRO A 161 13.59 3.01 5.60
C PRO A 161 13.72 3.66 6.98
N SER A 162 14.79 4.41 7.23
CA SER A 162 15.02 5.09 8.52
C SER A 162 14.02 6.21 8.81
N GLU A 163 13.30 6.71 7.82
CA GLU A 163 12.33 7.81 7.95
C GLU A 163 10.90 7.30 8.23
N VAL A 164 10.65 6.00 7.98
CA VAL A 164 9.29 5.42 8.01
C VAL A 164 8.64 5.54 9.38
N GLU A 165 9.36 5.19 10.45
CA GLU A 165 8.82 5.26 11.81
C GLU A 165 8.51 6.69 12.23
N ASP A 166 9.39 7.64 11.93
CA ASP A 166 9.21 9.05 12.28
C ASP A 166 8.00 9.64 11.58
N VAL A 167 7.81 9.35 10.29
CA VAL A 167 6.64 9.77 9.52
C VAL A 167 5.35 9.20 10.13
N ILE A 168 5.31 7.93 10.48
CA ILE A 168 4.14 7.32 11.10
C ILE A 168 3.85 7.94 12.47
N ARG A 169 4.86 8.08 13.33
CA ARG A 169 4.71 8.66 14.67
C ARG A 169 4.23 10.10 14.61
N GLU A 170 4.77 10.90 13.69
CA GLU A 170 4.34 12.27 13.49
C GLU A 170 2.90 12.34 12.99
N ALA A 171 2.54 11.52 12.00
CA ALA A 171 1.17 11.44 11.50
C ALA A 171 0.16 11.14 12.61
N LEU A 172 0.50 10.24 13.54
CA LEU A 172 -0.39 9.86 14.63
C LEU A 172 -0.54 10.95 15.71
N ARG A 173 0.46 11.83 15.88
CA ARG A 173 0.36 12.98 16.79
C ARG A 173 -0.54 14.09 16.25
N VAL A 174 -0.60 14.25 14.96
CA VAL A 174 -1.38 15.30 14.29
C VAL A 174 -2.87 14.98 14.37
N LYS A 175 -3.67 15.87 14.94
CA LYS A 175 -5.15 15.75 15.01
C LYS A 175 -5.84 16.35 13.77
N ARG A 176 -5.32 16.05 12.60
CA ARG A 176 -5.82 16.53 11.30
C ARG A 176 -5.66 15.39 10.29
N PRO A 177 -6.31 15.46 9.11
CA PRO A 177 -6.01 14.56 8.02
C PRO A 177 -4.53 14.60 7.64
N VAL A 178 -3.90 13.43 7.46
CA VAL A 178 -2.48 13.31 7.09
C VAL A 178 -2.32 12.36 5.93
N PHE A 179 -1.61 12.76 4.89
CA PHE A 179 -1.10 11.90 3.85
C PHE A 179 0.36 11.57 4.14
N MET A 180 0.68 10.30 4.29
CA MET A 180 2.03 9.75 4.42
C MET A 180 2.44 9.13 3.10
N ASP A 181 3.29 9.79 2.34
CA ASP A 181 3.77 9.33 1.03
C ASP A 181 5.07 8.54 1.21
N PHE A 182 4.98 7.20 1.15
CA PHE A 182 6.13 6.31 1.24
C PHE A 182 6.60 5.93 -0.16
N LEU A 183 7.78 6.39 -0.58
CA LEU A 183 8.37 6.01 -1.85
C LEU A 183 8.96 4.59 -1.74
N ILE A 184 8.18 3.60 -2.15
CA ILE A 184 8.50 2.19 -1.98
C ILE A 184 9.19 1.59 -3.22
N ASP A 185 9.77 0.40 -3.04
CA ASP A 185 10.35 -0.38 -4.13
C ASP A 185 9.32 -0.70 -5.22
N TRP A 186 9.50 -0.11 -6.41
CA TRP A 186 8.60 -0.32 -7.53
C TRP A 186 8.67 -1.74 -8.13
N LYS A 187 9.78 -2.47 -7.87
CA LYS A 187 9.97 -3.86 -8.33
C LYS A 187 9.31 -4.89 -7.42
N GLU A 188 8.92 -4.48 -6.21
CA GLU A 188 8.35 -5.41 -5.26
C GLU A 188 7.05 -6.04 -5.80
N LYS A 189 6.89 -7.32 -5.49
CA LYS A 189 5.76 -8.14 -5.95
C LYS A 189 4.99 -8.73 -4.78
N VAL A 190 3.73 -8.99 -5.01
CA VAL A 190 2.91 -9.73 -4.05
C VAL A 190 3.08 -11.22 -4.28
N TYR A 191 3.52 -11.91 -3.27
CA TYR A 191 3.57 -13.36 -3.18
C TYR A 191 3.01 -13.83 -1.82
N PRO A 192 2.45 -15.03 -1.71
CA PRO A 192 2.20 -16.01 -2.77
C PRO A 192 1.11 -15.58 -3.75
N MET A 193 1.13 -16.14 -4.94
CA MET A 193 0.18 -15.83 -6.01
C MET A 193 -0.22 -17.11 -6.77
N VAL A 194 -1.51 -17.28 -7.03
CA VAL A 194 -2.01 -18.34 -7.91
C VAL A 194 -2.21 -17.75 -9.31
N PRO A 195 -1.52 -18.27 -10.35
CA PRO A 195 -1.76 -17.82 -11.71
C PRO A 195 -3.21 -18.04 -12.15
N ALA A 196 -3.72 -17.16 -12.99
CA ALA A 196 -5.09 -17.29 -13.51
C ALA A 196 -5.29 -18.65 -14.18
N GLY A 197 -6.34 -19.38 -13.77
CA GLY A 197 -6.66 -20.70 -14.28
C GLY A 197 -5.84 -21.86 -13.69
N ALA A 198 -4.86 -21.58 -12.84
CA ALA A 198 -4.11 -22.62 -12.15
C ALA A 198 -4.83 -23.06 -10.85
N PRO A 199 -4.68 -24.34 -10.44
CA PRO A 199 -5.15 -24.79 -9.14
C PRO A 199 -4.27 -24.26 -8.01
N ILE A 200 -4.79 -24.24 -6.77
CA ILE A 200 -4.15 -23.64 -5.61
C ILE A 200 -2.80 -24.28 -5.23
N ASP A 201 -2.60 -25.55 -5.56
CA ASP A 201 -1.36 -26.30 -5.34
C ASP A 201 -0.23 -25.88 -6.29
N GLN A 202 -0.53 -25.11 -7.34
CA GLN A 202 0.44 -24.49 -8.24
C GLN A 202 0.74 -23.03 -7.88
N MET A 203 0.61 -22.69 -6.61
CA MET A 203 0.90 -21.37 -6.09
C MET A 203 2.37 -20.98 -6.28
N MET A 204 2.61 -19.80 -6.81
CA MET A 204 3.93 -19.19 -6.95
C MET A 204 4.33 -18.50 -5.64
N PHE A 205 5.55 -18.73 -5.16
CA PHE A 205 6.10 -18.10 -3.94
C PHE A 205 7.20 -17.08 -4.23
N GLU A 206 7.75 -17.11 -5.42
CA GLU A 206 8.79 -16.21 -5.91
C GLU A 206 8.84 -16.28 -7.44
N GLU A 207 9.57 -15.37 -8.07
CA GLU A 207 9.82 -15.48 -9.51
C GLU A 207 10.56 -16.76 -9.85
N GLU A 208 10.11 -17.46 -10.88
CA GLU A 208 10.93 -18.49 -11.49
C GLU A 208 12.16 -17.84 -12.14
N PRO A 209 13.39 -18.36 -11.90
CA PRO A 209 14.60 -17.84 -12.54
C PRO A 209 14.41 -17.90 -14.07
N LYS A 210 14.70 -16.79 -14.74
CA LYS A 210 14.62 -16.72 -16.21
C LYS A 210 15.44 -17.85 -16.82
N LYS A 211 14.93 -18.48 -17.87
CA LYS A 211 15.58 -19.67 -18.49
C LYS A 211 17.03 -19.45 -18.93
N GLU A 212 17.44 -18.20 -19.14
CA GLU A 212 18.84 -17.84 -19.45
C GLU A 212 19.80 -18.06 -18.28
N ASP A 213 19.35 -17.84 -17.04
CA ASP A 213 20.18 -18.07 -15.84
C ASP A 213 20.44 -19.56 -15.57
N LYS A 214 19.58 -20.45 -16.09
CA LYS A 214 19.78 -21.91 -15.98
C LYS A 214 20.92 -22.42 -16.89
N LYS A 215 21.18 -21.75 -18.01
CA LYS A 215 22.30 -22.13 -18.91
C LYS A 215 23.67 -21.72 -18.38
N LEU A 216 23.77 -20.63 -17.63
CA LEU A 216 25.02 -20.16 -17.03
C LEU A 216 25.49 -21.00 -15.82
N LYS A 217 24.58 -21.72 -15.15
CA LYS A 217 24.93 -22.62 -14.03
C LYS A 217 25.28 -24.04 -14.44
N ALA A 218 25.03 -24.41 -15.69
CA ALA A 218 25.34 -25.74 -16.22
C ALA A 218 26.75 -25.84 -16.90
N VAL A 219 27.51 -24.73 -16.90
CA VAL A 219 28.83 -24.61 -17.54
C VAL A 219 29.95 -24.30 -16.50
N LYS A 220 29.72 -24.66 -15.25
CA LYS A 220 30.81 -24.62 -14.23
C LYS A 220 30.96 -25.98 -13.56
#